data_b68f5adab9d04de45b818553acd0a80b
#
_entry.id   b68f5adab9d04de45b818553acd0a80b
#
_cell.length_a   1.000
_cell.length_b   1.000
_cell.length_c   1.000
_cell.angle_alpha   90.00
_cell.angle_beta   90.00
_cell.angle_gamma   90.00
#
_symmetry.space_group_name_H-M   'P 1'
#
loop_
_entity.id
_entity.type
_entity.pdbx_description
1 polymer ?
#
loop_
_entity_poly.entity_id
_entity_poly.type
_entity_poly.pdbx_seq_one_letter_code
_entity_poly.pdbx_strand_id
1 'polypeptide(L)'
;MIQQEVGCVMSRFHSRTPLGIRFADYIFSEPVPLTQFSSIPRVVGIYVVLVPDPTWGPWHLQPLLFGEFGGPRQESVSQEQQACCLRAAAGRTLYIAVYTLPLQHASELSRMKHELIEHYNPICNQDAAGGAEIAQKLNTLEKKILEYDAVLRVALAAIGQAGQVPPETKKRIAGFQPNPAGSHRSSPGKA
;
A
#
# COMPACT_ATOMS: atom_id res chain seq x y z
N MET A 1 25.99 33.62 7.03
CA MET A 1 25.23 33.09 8.16
C MET A 1 24.00 32.38 7.57
N ILE A 2 24.06 31.07 7.44
CA ILE A 2 22.98 30.24 6.91
C ILE A 2 22.31 29.66 8.16
N GLN A 3 21.11 30.16 8.48
CA GLN A 3 20.24 29.53 9.49
C GLN A 3 19.68 28.28 8.86
N GLN A 4 20.16 27.13 9.30
CA GLN A 4 19.50 25.85 9.10
C GLN A 4 18.24 25.87 9.98
N GLU A 5 17.08 25.95 9.33
CA GLU A 5 15.82 25.56 9.94
C GLU A 5 15.89 24.06 10.24
N VAL A 6 16.11 23.76 11.51
CA VAL A 6 15.94 22.42 12.06
C VAL A 6 14.44 22.18 12.05
N GLY A 7 13.96 21.56 10.98
CA GLY A 7 12.59 21.06 10.90
C GLY A 7 12.37 20.10 12.07
N CYS A 8 11.54 20.52 13.01
CA CYS A 8 11.07 19.69 14.11
C CYS A 8 10.33 18.50 13.50
N VAL A 9 11.00 17.38 13.37
CA VAL A 9 10.37 16.10 13.07
C VAL A 9 9.51 15.78 14.28
N MET A 10 8.24 16.22 14.25
CA MET A 10 7.26 15.87 15.27
C MET A 10 7.23 14.36 15.40
N SER A 11 7.70 13.89 16.55
CA SER A 11 7.72 12.48 16.92
C SER A 11 6.29 11.93 16.81
N ARG A 12 6.06 11.03 15.85
CA ARG A 12 4.80 10.29 15.69
C ARG A 12 4.56 9.29 16.83
N PHE A 13 5.37 9.35 17.87
CA PHE A 13 5.33 8.42 18.98
C PHE A 13 4.43 8.96 20.09
N HIS A 14 3.49 8.12 20.53
CA HIS A 14 2.73 8.34 21.75
C HIS A 14 3.60 8.02 22.97
N SER A 15 3.40 8.73 24.05
CA SER A 15 4.10 8.48 25.33
C SER A 15 3.13 7.95 26.38
N ARG A 16 3.54 7.03 27.26
CA ARG A 16 2.74 6.62 28.42
C ARG A 16 2.87 7.65 29.52
N THR A 17 1.75 7.93 30.10
CA THR A 17 1.66 8.72 31.31
C THR A 17 1.14 7.81 32.44
N PRO A 18 1.29 8.19 33.70
CA PRO A 18 0.69 7.45 34.82
C PRO A 18 -0.84 7.28 34.70
N LEU A 19 -1.47 8.10 33.86
CA LEU A 19 -2.92 8.14 33.66
C LEU A 19 -3.39 7.43 32.38
N GLY A 20 -2.47 6.91 31.55
CA GLY A 20 -2.81 6.25 30.31
C GLY A 20 -1.81 6.47 29.18
N ILE A 21 -2.30 6.41 27.95
CA ILE A 21 -1.50 6.56 26.72
C ILE A 21 -1.76 7.93 26.09
N ARG A 22 -0.70 8.64 25.69
CA ARG A 22 -0.82 9.96 25.07
C ARG A 22 -0.78 9.86 23.55
N PHE A 23 -1.76 10.49 22.90
CA PHE A 23 -1.75 10.75 21.47
C PHE A 23 -1.84 12.26 21.24
N ALA A 24 -0.83 12.86 20.60
CA ALA A 24 -0.65 14.31 20.49
C ALA A 24 -0.78 14.98 21.89
N ASP A 25 -1.71 15.91 22.04
CA ASP A 25 -1.95 16.60 23.31
C ASP A 25 -3.01 15.91 24.19
N TYR A 26 -3.58 14.78 23.76
CA TYR A 26 -4.67 14.10 24.41
C TYR A 26 -4.19 12.87 25.19
N ILE A 27 -4.65 12.73 26.43
CA ILE A 27 -4.35 11.61 27.31
C ILE A 27 -5.54 10.66 27.30
N PHE A 28 -5.38 9.52 26.67
CA PHE A 28 -6.36 8.45 26.64
C PHE A 28 -6.21 7.56 27.87
N SER A 29 -7.24 6.83 28.23
CA SER A 29 -7.20 5.82 29.29
C SER A 29 -6.09 4.78 29.04
N GLU A 30 -5.80 3.99 30.05
CA GLU A 30 -4.96 2.80 29.86
C GLU A 30 -5.63 1.85 28.84
N PRO A 31 -4.85 1.32 27.86
CA PRO A 31 -5.39 0.39 26.88
C PRO A 31 -5.86 -0.91 27.53
N VAL A 32 -7.10 -1.29 27.26
CA VAL A 32 -7.67 -2.56 27.69
C VAL A 32 -7.95 -3.44 26.46
N PRO A 33 -7.91 -4.77 26.58
CA PRO A 33 -8.32 -5.66 25.49
C PRO A 33 -9.74 -5.31 25.01
N LEU A 34 -9.95 -5.24 23.70
CA LEU A 34 -11.25 -4.88 23.12
C LEU A 34 -12.38 -5.78 23.60
N THR A 35 -12.10 -7.06 23.90
CA THR A 35 -13.04 -8.02 24.44
C THR A 35 -13.51 -7.71 25.88
N GLN A 36 -12.76 -6.88 26.60
CA GLN A 36 -13.06 -6.47 28.00
C GLN A 36 -13.69 -5.08 28.05
N PHE A 37 -13.79 -4.39 26.90
CA PHE A 37 -14.36 -3.06 26.85
C PHE A 37 -15.88 -3.12 27.00
N SER A 38 -16.37 -2.43 28.02
CA SER A 38 -17.80 -2.15 28.20
C SER A 38 -18.09 -0.71 27.87
N SER A 39 -19.20 -0.44 27.20
CA SER A 39 -19.62 0.91 26.83
C SER A 39 -19.70 1.81 28.07
N ILE A 40 -19.15 3.03 27.96
CA ILE A 40 -19.24 4.03 29.02
C ILE A 40 -20.53 4.83 28.81
N PRO A 41 -21.56 4.67 29.67
CA PRO A 41 -22.82 5.38 29.50
C PRO A 41 -22.65 6.89 29.83
N ARG A 42 -23.34 7.75 29.06
CA ARG A 42 -23.50 9.21 29.30
C ARG A 42 -22.24 10.07 29.21
N VAL A 43 -21.19 9.60 28.57
CA VAL A 43 -20.02 10.43 28.25
C VAL A 43 -19.82 10.45 26.73
N VAL A 44 -19.22 11.52 26.24
CA VAL A 44 -18.80 11.65 24.87
C VAL A 44 -17.28 11.56 24.81
N GLY A 45 -16.75 11.12 23.69
CA GLY A 45 -15.30 11.04 23.59
C GLY A 45 -14.82 10.46 22.28
N ILE A 46 -13.51 10.24 22.27
CA ILE A 46 -12.80 9.58 21.17
C ILE A 46 -12.26 8.26 21.70
N TYR A 47 -12.43 7.20 20.94
CA TYR A 47 -11.74 5.94 21.20
C TYR A 47 -10.65 5.72 20.15
N VAL A 48 -9.65 4.96 20.52
CA VAL A 48 -8.62 4.48 19.61
C VAL A 48 -8.53 2.97 19.70
N VAL A 49 -8.56 2.29 18.56
CA VAL A 49 -8.28 0.85 18.47
C VAL A 49 -6.81 0.69 18.16
N LEU A 50 -6.17 -0.17 18.92
CA LEU A 50 -4.72 -0.37 18.94
C LEU A 50 -4.39 -1.85 18.69
N VAL A 51 -3.24 -2.08 18.04
CA VAL A 51 -2.67 -3.41 17.87
C VAL A 51 -1.22 -3.42 18.36
N PRO A 52 -0.74 -4.51 18.99
CA PRO A 52 0.67 -4.66 19.32
C PRO A 52 1.54 -4.64 18.08
N ASP A 53 2.51 -3.72 18.03
CA ASP A 53 3.51 -3.63 16.98
C ASP A 53 4.85 -3.20 17.61
N PRO A 54 5.88 -4.08 17.61
CA PRO A 54 7.17 -3.79 18.21
C PRO A 54 7.92 -2.64 17.55
N THR A 55 7.54 -2.22 16.34
CA THR A 55 8.17 -1.09 15.63
C THR A 55 7.60 0.26 16.07
N TRP A 56 6.48 0.26 16.80
CA TRP A 56 5.80 1.46 17.28
C TRP A 56 6.22 1.86 18.68
N GLY A 57 7.07 2.85 18.77
CA GLY A 57 7.44 3.59 19.96
C GLY A 57 7.64 2.76 21.24
N PRO A 58 7.69 3.39 22.42
CA PRO A 58 7.99 2.68 23.68
C PRO A 58 6.87 1.72 24.14
N TRP A 59 5.67 1.81 23.53
CA TRP A 59 4.48 1.03 23.93
C TRP A 59 4.17 -0.12 23.03
N HIS A 60 4.83 -0.22 21.88
CA HIS A 60 4.59 -1.27 20.91
C HIS A 60 3.09 -1.43 20.55
N LEU A 61 2.37 -0.30 20.51
CA LEU A 61 0.93 -0.24 20.19
C LEU A 61 0.70 0.74 19.04
N GLN A 62 0.32 0.23 17.90
CA GLN A 62 0.00 1.00 16.69
C GLN A 62 -1.48 1.38 16.68
N PRO A 63 -1.86 2.67 16.45
CA PRO A 63 -3.24 3.05 16.24
C PRO A 63 -3.74 2.58 14.88
N LEU A 64 -4.87 1.87 14.87
CA LEU A 64 -5.53 1.39 13.66
C LEU A 64 -6.73 2.25 13.28
N LEU A 65 -7.44 2.77 14.27
CA LEU A 65 -8.70 3.48 14.07
C LEU A 65 -8.93 4.47 15.20
N PHE A 66 -9.26 5.73 14.87
CA PHE A 66 -9.87 6.68 15.79
C PHE A 66 -11.34 6.82 15.46
N GLY A 67 -12.20 6.75 16.45
CA GLY A 67 -13.65 6.92 16.32
C GLY A 67 -14.25 7.74 17.45
N GLU A 68 -15.48 8.19 17.28
CA GLU A 68 -16.24 8.97 18.26
C GLU A 68 -17.29 8.08 18.96
N PHE A 69 -17.62 8.38 20.20
CA PHE A 69 -18.71 7.72 20.91
C PHE A 69 -19.52 8.73 21.74
N GLY A 70 -20.78 8.40 21.97
CA GLY A 70 -21.66 9.14 22.89
C GLY A 70 -22.18 10.48 22.37
N GLY A 71 -21.79 10.93 21.21
CA GLY A 71 -22.28 12.17 20.59
C GLY A 71 -23.64 12.00 19.90
N PRO A 72 -24.29 13.10 19.48
CA PRO A 72 -25.54 13.06 18.73
C PRO A 72 -25.41 12.39 17.35
N ARG A 73 -24.19 12.26 16.86
CA ARG A 73 -23.82 11.51 15.66
C ARG A 73 -22.95 10.31 16.06
N GLN A 74 -23.50 9.43 16.90
CA GLN A 74 -22.80 8.20 17.24
C GLN A 74 -22.58 7.38 15.96
N GLU A 75 -21.42 7.58 15.35
CA GLU A 75 -20.97 6.71 14.26
C GLU A 75 -20.66 5.34 14.87
N SER A 76 -21.55 4.40 14.65
CA SER A 76 -21.20 3.01 14.90
C SER A 76 -20.00 2.67 14.02
N VAL A 77 -19.00 1.97 14.58
CA VAL A 77 -17.88 1.45 13.77
C VAL A 77 -18.47 0.74 12.56
N SER A 78 -18.16 1.21 11.37
CA SER A 78 -18.68 0.57 10.16
C SER A 78 -18.17 -0.87 10.07
N GLN A 79 -18.93 -1.73 9.44
CA GLN A 79 -18.53 -3.11 9.24
C GLN A 79 -17.19 -3.22 8.49
N GLU A 80 -16.92 -2.28 7.60
CA GLU A 80 -15.66 -2.17 6.86
C GLU A 80 -14.49 -1.81 7.76
N GLN A 81 -14.66 -0.83 8.65
CA GLN A 81 -13.64 -0.45 9.64
C GLN A 81 -13.35 -1.60 10.61
N GLN A 82 -14.38 -2.31 11.05
CA GLN A 82 -14.22 -3.47 11.89
C GLN A 82 -13.43 -4.58 11.17
N ALA A 83 -13.78 -4.87 9.93
CA ALA A 83 -13.08 -5.83 9.11
C ALA A 83 -11.62 -5.42 8.85
N CYS A 84 -11.37 -4.10 8.64
CA CYS A 84 -10.02 -3.55 8.52
C CYS A 84 -9.19 -3.81 9.79
N CYS A 85 -9.71 -3.46 10.96
CA CYS A 85 -9.02 -3.68 12.22
C CYS A 85 -8.70 -5.16 12.47
N LEU A 86 -9.63 -6.06 12.17
CA LEU A 86 -9.42 -7.51 12.31
C LEU A 86 -8.33 -8.02 11.35
N ARG A 87 -8.33 -7.56 10.10
CA ARG A 87 -7.27 -7.91 9.13
C ARG A 87 -5.90 -7.38 9.58
N ALA A 88 -5.83 -6.11 9.99
CA ALA A 88 -4.59 -5.49 10.44
C ALA A 88 -4.04 -6.13 11.73
N ALA A 89 -4.92 -6.63 12.58
CA ALA A 89 -4.53 -7.38 13.78
C ALA A 89 -3.84 -8.69 13.44
N ALA A 90 -4.18 -9.35 12.35
CA ALA A 90 -3.60 -10.62 11.93
C ALA A 90 -3.58 -11.68 13.07
N GLY A 91 -4.67 -11.79 13.82
CA GLY A 91 -4.81 -12.70 14.96
C GLY A 91 -4.22 -12.19 16.29
N ARG A 92 -3.58 -11.01 16.30
CA ARG A 92 -3.11 -10.37 17.55
C ARG A 92 -4.29 -9.77 18.31
N THR A 93 -4.13 -9.64 19.62
CA THR A 93 -5.15 -9.01 20.48
C THR A 93 -5.29 -7.52 20.13
N LEU A 94 -6.52 -7.09 19.90
CA LEU A 94 -6.86 -5.67 19.77
C LEU A 94 -7.09 -5.06 21.15
N TYR A 95 -6.60 -3.84 21.31
CA TYR A 95 -6.80 -3.03 22.51
C TYR A 95 -7.62 -1.79 22.16
N ILE A 96 -8.27 -1.22 23.16
CA ILE A 96 -8.99 0.05 23.05
C ILE A 96 -8.57 0.96 24.20
N ALA A 97 -8.39 2.23 23.87
CA ALA A 97 -8.25 3.30 24.85
C ALA A 97 -9.23 4.42 24.53
N VAL A 98 -9.67 5.16 25.53
CA VAL A 98 -10.68 6.19 25.37
C VAL A 98 -10.23 7.51 25.96
N TYR A 99 -10.59 8.58 25.27
CA TYR A 99 -10.51 9.96 25.76
C TYR A 99 -11.92 10.49 25.96
N THR A 100 -12.25 10.88 27.16
CA THR A 100 -13.61 11.32 27.51
C THR A 100 -13.69 12.84 27.70
N LEU A 101 -14.76 13.42 27.22
CA LEU A 101 -15.07 14.83 27.31
C LEU A 101 -16.42 15.03 28.00
N PRO A 102 -16.61 16.18 28.71
CA PRO A 102 -17.93 16.61 29.13
C PRO A 102 -18.84 16.84 27.91
N LEU A 103 -20.14 16.54 28.03
CA LEU A 103 -21.12 16.65 26.94
C LEU A 103 -21.15 18.04 26.26
N GLN A 104 -20.86 19.10 27.02
CA GLN A 104 -20.80 20.48 26.53
C GLN A 104 -19.73 20.70 25.45
N HIS A 105 -18.71 19.83 25.39
CA HIS A 105 -17.62 19.88 24.40
C HIS A 105 -17.81 18.91 23.23
N ALA A 106 -19.00 18.35 23.07
CA ALA A 106 -19.28 17.39 21.99
C ALA A 106 -18.99 17.95 20.56
N SER A 107 -19.11 19.29 20.38
CA SER A 107 -18.80 19.95 19.11
C SER A 107 -17.30 19.90 18.73
N GLU A 108 -16.42 19.68 19.69
CA GLU A 108 -14.97 19.64 19.48
C GLU A 108 -14.48 18.26 19.03
N LEU A 109 -15.28 17.21 19.25
CA LEU A 109 -14.89 15.83 19.00
C LEU A 109 -14.44 15.60 17.54
N SER A 110 -15.23 16.07 16.59
CA SER A 110 -14.94 15.85 15.16
C SER A 110 -13.64 16.55 14.75
N ARG A 111 -13.35 17.74 15.27
CA ARG A 111 -12.08 18.44 15.04
C ARG A 111 -10.90 17.65 15.64
N MET A 112 -11.03 17.24 16.90
CA MET A 112 -9.99 16.48 17.59
C MET A 112 -9.72 15.13 16.92
N LYS A 113 -10.78 14.41 16.50
CA LYS A 113 -10.65 13.16 15.75
C LYS A 113 -9.90 13.39 14.44
N HIS A 114 -10.26 14.45 13.71
CA HIS A 114 -9.62 14.78 12.43
C HIS A 114 -8.12 15.07 12.62
N GLU A 115 -7.76 15.87 13.60
CA GLU A 115 -6.37 16.17 13.98
C GLU A 115 -5.57 14.90 14.31
N LEU A 116 -6.17 13.97 15.07
CA LEU A 116 -5.54 12.68 15.38
C LEU A 116 -5.37 11.81 14.13
N ILE A 117 -6.37 11.76 13.24
CA ILE A 117 -6.31 11.02 11.99
C ILE A 117 -5.22 11.58 11.08
N GLU A 118 -5.15 12.89 10.91
CA GLU A 118 -4.10 13.53 10.11
C GLU A 118 -2.70 13.27 10.67
N HIS A 119 -2.55 13.34 11.99
CA HIS A 119 -1.25 13.19 12.64
C HIS A 119 -0.72 11.74 12.58
N TYR A 120 -1.57 10.77 12.88
CA TYR A 120 -1.18 9.35 12.99
C TYR A 120 -1.45 8.53 11.74
N ASN A 121 -2.32 9.02 10.85
CA ASN A 121 -2.70 8.39 9.59
C ASN A 121 -3.07 6.89 9.75
N PRO A 122 -4.00 6.55 10.65
CA PRO A 122 -4.33 5.17 10.96
C PRO A 122 -5.01 4.48 9.78
N ILE A 123 -4.59 3.26 9.49
CA ILE A 123 -4.95 2.54 8.25
C ILE A 123 -6.47 2.35 8.09
N CYS A 124 -7.20 2.15 9.19
CA CYS A 124 -8.63 1.86 9.12
C CYS A 124 -9.53 3.11 9.15
N ASN A 125 -8.94 4.31 9.26
CA ASN A 125 -9.65 5.55 8.99
C ASN A 125 -9.58 5.97 7.51
N GLN A 126 -8.63 5.42 6.75
CA GLN A 126 -8.45 5.77 5.33
C GLN A 126 -9.51 5.13 4.44
N ASP A 127 -10.06 3.98 4.85
CA ASP A 127 -10.97 3.17 4.02
C ASP A 127 -12.33 3.81 3.74
N ALA A 128 -12.76 4.79 4.54
CA ALA A 128 -14.07 5.42 4.34
C ALA A 128 -14.11 6.43 3.18
N ALA A 129 -12.97 7.03 2.81
CA ALA A 129 -12.91 8.02 1.74
C ALA A 129 -11.94 7.63 0.59
N GLY A 130 -10.89 6.88 0.92
CA GLY A 130 -9.80 6.55 -0.02
C GLY A 130 -9.97 5.22 -0.75
N GLY A 131 -10.69 4.26 -0.15
CA GLY A 131 -10.81 2.91 -0.72
C GLY A 131 -11.49 2.90 -2.09
N ALA A 132 -12.54 3.68 -2.27
CA ALA A 132 -13.25 3.82 -3.56
C ALA A 132 -12.38 4.48 -4.63
N GLU A 133 -11.61 5.51 -4.27
CA GLU A 133 -10.71 6.21 -5.19
C GLU A 133 -9.52 5.32 -5.58
N ILE A 134 -8.94 4.60 -4.64
CA ILE A 134 -7.86 3.64 -4.89
C ILE A 134 -8.37 2.48 -5.75
N ALA A 135 -9.56 1.94 -5.47
CA ALA A 135 -10.17 0.91 -6.29
C ALA A 135 -10.43 1.38 -7.73
N GLN A 136 -10.91 2.62 -7.93
CA GLN A 136 -11.05 3.21 -9.25
C GLN A 136 -9.71 3.39 -9.97
N LYS A 137 -8.68 3.85 -9.27
CA LYS A 137 -7.33 3.98 -9.83
C LYS A 137 -6.74 2.63 -10.22
N LEU A 138 -6.90 1.61 -9.38
CA LEU A 138 -6.48 0.24 -9.68
C LEU A 138 -7.19 -0.31 -10.91
N ASN A 139 -8.52 -0.22 -11.00
CA ASN A 139 -9.29 -0.63 -12.18
C ASN A 139 -8.85 0.11 -13.44
N THR A 140 -8.51 1.39 -13.33
CA THR A 140 -8.02 2.19 -14.46
C THR A 140 -6.62 1.75 -14.90
N LEU A 141 -5.75 1.42 -13.95
CA LEU A 141 -4.41 0.88 -14.22
C LEU A 141 -4.49 -0.51 -14.85
N GLU A 142 -5.34 -1.39 -14.35
CA GLU A 142 -5.58 -2.72 -14.94
C GLU A 142 -6.03 -2.63 -16.40
N LYS A 143 -6.99 -1.74 -16.71
CA LYS A 143 -7.42 -1.50 -18.09
C LYS A 143 -6.27 -1.03 -18.98
N LYS A 144 -5.46 -0.08 -18.52
CA LYS A 144 -4.30 0.40 -19.28
C LYS A 144 -3.26 -0.69 -19.51
N ILE A 145 -3.00 -1.54 -18.51
CA ILE A 145 -2.08 -2.68 -18.65
C ILE A 145 -2.58 -3.64 -19.74
N LEU A 146 -3.87 -3.96 -19.76
CA LEU A 146 -4.47 -4.82 -20.78
C LEU A 146 -4.39 -4.19 -22.18
N GLU A 147 -4.59 -2.88 -22.29
CA GLU A 147 -4.43 -2.14 -23.54
C GLU A 147 -2.99 -2.17 -24.04
N TYR A 148 -2.01 -1.95 -23.16
CA TYR A 148 -0.60 -2.04 -23.51
C TYR A 148 -0.17 -3.45 -23.91
N ASP A 149 -0.67 -4.48 -23.21
CA ASP A 149 -0.38 -5.88 -23.56
C ASP A 149 -0.91 -6.21 -24.96
N ALA A 150 -2.11 -5.75 -25.30
CA ALA A 150 -2.69 -5.92 -26.64
C ALA A 150 -1.84 -5.24 -27.71
N VAL A 151 -1.41 -3.99 -27.49
CA VAL A 151 -0.55 -3.23 -28.42
C VAL A 151 0.81 -3.93 -28.57
N LEU A 152 1.40 -4.39 -27.49
CA LEU A 152 2.68 -5.10 -27.51
C LEU A 152 2.58 -6.41 -28.30
N ARG A 153 1.50 -7.17 -28.15
CA ARG A 153 1.28 -8.40 -28.94
C ARG A 153 1.19 -8.12 -30.43
N VAL A 154 0.47 -7.06 -30.81
CA VAL A 154 0.39 -6.65 -32.22
C VAL A 154 1.74 -6.20 -32.76
N ALA A 155 2.49 -5.41 -31.99
CA ALA A 155 3.83 -4.97 -32.39
C ALA A 155 4.80 -6.14 -32.54
N LEU A 156 4.80 -7.09 -31.61
CA LEU A 156 5.64 -8.30 -31.66
C LEU A 156 5.27 -9.19 -32.87
N ALA A 157 3.99 -9.33 -33.16
CA ALA A 157 3.52 -10.06 -34.34
C ALA A 157 4.00 -9.39 -35.65
N ALA A 158 3.93 -8.05 -35.73
CA ALA A 158 4.42 -7.30 -36.87
C ALA A 158 5.94 -7.44 -37.06
N ILE A 159 6.72 -7.40 -35.98
CA ILE A 159 8.17 -7.61 -36.02
C ILE A 159 8.48 -9.05 -36.46
N GLY A 160 7.76 -10.04 -35.95
CA GLY A 160 7.90 -11.44 -36.36
C GLY A 160 7.62 -11.69 -37.84
N GLN A 161 6.65 -10.95 -38.42
CA GLN A 161 6.37 -11.00 -39.86
C GLN A 161 7.43 -10.26 -40.69
N ALA A 162 7.93 -9.12 -40.21
CA ALA A 162 8.99 -8.37 -40.89
C ALA A 162 10.34 -9.12 -40.90
N GLY A 163 10.59 -9.97 -39.91
CA GLY A 163 11.78 -10.83 -39.84
C GLY A 163 11.74 -12.07 -40.73
N GLN A 164 10.61 -12.38 -41.35
CA GLN A 164 10.55 -13.40 -42.41
C GLN A 164 11.04 -12.79 -43.75
N VAL A 165 12.37 -12.73 -43.88
CA VAL A 165 12.98 -12.44 -45.19
C VAL A 165 12.44 -13.49 -46.14
N PRO A 166 11.82 -13.08 -47.31
CA PRO A 166 11.41 -14.04 -48.33
C PRO A 166 12.65 -14.92 -48.68
N PRO A 167 12.50 -16.21 -48.86
CA PRO A 167 13.63 -17.03 -49.28
C PRO A 167 14.22 -16.40 -50.55
N GLU A 168 15.47 -15.90 -50.44
CA GLU A 168 16.18 -15.34 -51.56
C GLU A 168 16.06 -16.36 -52.70
N THR A 169 15.30 -16.02 -53.71
CA THR A 169 15.39 -16.70 -54.99
C THR A 169 16.84 -16.54 -55.40
N LYS A 170 17.65 -17.61 -55.20
CA LYS A 170 19.00 -17.68 -55.71
C LYS A 170 18.94 -17.43 -57.20
N LYS A 171 19.09 -16.17 -57.60
CA LYS A 171 19.35 -15.79 -58.98
C LYS A 171 20.60 -16.56 -59.35
N ARG A 172 20.42 -17.67 -60.08
CA ARG A 172 21.52 -18.33 -60.77
C ARG A 172 22.14 -17.28 -61.68
N ILE A 173 23.30 -16.79 -61.27
CA ILE A 173 24.13 -15.98 -62.16
C ILE A 173 24.59 -16.97 -63.25
N ALA A 174 23.93 -16.89 -64.39
CA ALA A 174 24.33 -17.62 -65.58
C ALA A 174 25.70 -17.08 -66.00
N GLY A 175 26.75 -17.85 -65.82
CA GLY A 175 28.09 -17.46 -66.28
C GLY A 175 29.28 -17.98 -65.50
N PHE A 176 29.12 -18.59 -64.35
CA PHE A 176 30.23 -19.19 -63.61
C PHE A 176 30.24 -20.71 -63.78
N GLN A 177 30.89 -21.22 -64.83
CA GLN A 177 31.27 -22.63 -64.91
C GLN A 177 32.59 -22.80 -64.15
N PRO A 178 32.65 -23.61 -63.08
CA PRO A 178 33.91 -23.97 -62.51
C PRO A 178 34.67 -24.85 -63.47
N ASN A 179 35.87 -24.43 -63.83
CA ASN A 179 36.78 -25.14 -64.67
C ASN A 179 37.07 -26.56 -64.04
N PRO A 180 36.85 -27.66 -64.75
CA PRO A 180 37.20 -29.02 -64.25
C PRO A 180 38.72 -29.09 -64.07
N ALA A 181 39.12 -29.17 -62.78
CA ALA A 181 40.47 -29.31 -62.36
C ALA A 181 41.10 -30.51 -63.05
N GLY A 182 42.28 -30.25 -63.58
CA GLY A 182 43.05 -31.19 -64.36
C GLY A 182 43.37 -32.54 -63.65
N SER A 183 43.20 -33.58 -64.41
CA SER A 183 43.59 -34.93 -64.05
C SER A 183 45.13 -35.03 -63.90
N HIS A 184 45.57 -35.16 -62.64
CA HIS A 184 46.97 -35.58 -62.40
C HIS A 184 47.15 -37.08 -62.74
N ARG A 185 47.83 -37.28 -63.83
CA ARG A 185 48.38 -38.56 -64.19
C ARG A 185 49.48 -38.98 -63.23
N SER A 186 49.25 -39.99 -62.47
CA SER A 186 50.29 -40.68 -61.70
C SER A 186 51.01 -41.66 -62.61
N SER A 187 52.28 -41.42 -62.86
CA SER A 187 53.16 -42.37 -63.51
C SER A 187 53.68 -43.47 -62.57
N PRO A 188 53.75 -44.74 -62.96
CA PRO A 188 54.35 -45.80 -62.13
C PRO A 188 55.86 -45.80 -62.28
N GLY A 189 56.62 -45.58 -61.19
CA GLY A 189 58.07 -45.80 -61.10
C GLY A 189 58.36 -47.25 -60.81
N LYS A 190 59.22 -47.83 -61.65
CA LYS A 190 59.87 -49.12 -61.49
C LYS A 190 61.03 -48.99 -60.48
N ALA A 191 61.20 -50.00 -59.67
CA ALA A 191 62.31 -50.81 -59.30
C ALA A 191 62.23 -51.26 -57.87
#